data_0df83090a6df940d45445e557c0dd308
#
_entry.id   0df83090a6df940d45445e557c0dd308
#
_cell.length_a   1.000
_cell.length_b   1.000
_cell.length_c   1.000
_cell.angle_alpha   90.00
_cell.angle_beta   90.00
_cell.angle_gamma   90.00
#
_symmetry.space_group_name_H-M   'P 1'
#
loop_
_entity.id
_entity.type
_entity.pdbx_description
1 polymer ?
#
loop_
_entity_poly.entity_id
_entity_poly.type
_entity_poly.pdbx_seq_one_letter_code
_entity_poly.pdbx_strand_id
1 'polypeptide(L)'
;MVRYIVRRLVQSIPLLIGITIVAFALIHVSGDPMAVYNNNPRMSPEAKAAIAAKYGFDKPLYMQYFVWVSRVIQGDFGYSFSTFEPVSKMIGERLPNSLILMSAAFCITLLVAIPFGIYSAIKQYSWGDHLITGLAFVAFALPTFWLGLLAIMLFSVKFRQWGLPSLPAGGMYDVSVGKTFGQVAQHLILPASVLGLVSAATYIRHLRASLLEVISQDYVRTARAKGLSERKVIYRHAIKNAMIPVVTLAMMDIPWLFAGALITEQVFAWPGMGRLFWEHAVKVDYPVLMGILVIVSSLVVLCNLLADILYAVLDPRIRFG
;
A
#
# COMPACT_ATOMS: atom_id res chain seq x y z
N MET A 1 18.81 -1.81 -22.22
CA MET A 1 18.62 -1.39 -20.82
C MET A 1 18.51 0.13 -20.67
N VAL A 2 19.57 0.91 -20.95
CA VAL A 2 19.53 2.39 -20.78
C VAL A 2 18.39 3.03 -21.57
N ARG A 3 18.23 2.70 -22.88
CA ARG A 3 17.13 3.22 -23.71
C ARG A 3 15.75 2.90 -23.16
N TYR A 4 15.56 1.73 -22.58
CA TYR A 4 14.32 1.32 -21.94
C TYR A 4 14.03 2.16 -20.70
N ILE A 5 15.02 2.32 -19.81
CA ILE A 5 14.88 3.13 -18.58
C ILE A 5 14.56 4.58 -18.94
N VAL A 6 15.28 5.17 -19.90
CA VAL A 6 15.03 6.55 -20.36
C VAL A 6 13.61 6.68 -20.92
N ARG A 7 13.16 5.73 -21.76
CA ARG A 7 11.79 5.74 -22.31
C ARG A 7 10.73 5.70 -21.20
N ARG A 8 10.93 4.83 -20.20
CA ARG A 8 10.01 4.70 -19.04
C ARG A 8 9.99 5.97 -18.20
N LEU A 9 11.14 6.58 -17.93
CA LEU A 9 11.23 7.87 -17.24
C LEU A 9 10.49 8.97 -18.01
N VAL A 10 10.71 9.07 -19.31
CA VAL A 10 10.01 10.06 -20.16
C VAL A 10 8.50 9.82 -20.17
N GLN A 11 8.06 8.56 -20.20
CA GLN A 11 6.61 8.22 -20.11
C GLN A 11 6.00 8.51 -18.74
N SER A 12 6.78 8.50 -17.67
CA SER A 12 6.32 8.79 -16.32
C SER A 12 6.02 10.29 -16.11
N ILE A 13 6.71 11.18 -16.82
CA ILE A 13 6.51 12.64 -16.71
C ILE A 13 5.08 13.06 -17.09
N PRO A 14 4.57 12.74 -18.32
CA PRO A 14 3.18 13.05 -18.68
C PRO A 14 2.16 12.44 -17.74
N LEU A 15 2.42 11.22 -17.23
CA LEU A 15 1.56 10.56 -16.26
C LEU A 15 1.46 11.36 -14.95
N LEU A 16 2.58 11.78 -14.38
CA LEU A 16 2.62 12.59 -13.16
C LEU A 16 1.93 13.94 -13.39
N ILE A 17 2.20 14.60 -14.53
CA ILE A 17 1.52 15.86 -14.88
C ILE A 17 0.00 15.64 -14.97
N GLY A 18 -0.44 14.58 -15.65
CA GLY A 18 -1.87 14.26 -15.76
C GLY A 18 -2.53 14.01 -14.41
N ILE A 19 -1.89 13.22 -13.54
CA ILE A 19 -2.36 12.96 -12.17
C ILE A 19 -2.49 14.27 -11.38
N THR A 20 -1.47 15.13 -11.42
CA THR A 20 -1.48 16.38 -10.65
C THR A 20 -2.51 17.38 -11.19
N ILE A 21 -2.73 17.45 -12.51
CA ILE A 21 -3.78 18.28 -13.11
C ILE A 21 -5.17 17.81 -12.67
N VAL A 22 -5.44 16.52 -12.81
CA VAL A 22 -6.75 15.93 -12.42
C VAL A 22 -7.02 16.15 -10.94
N ALA A 23 -6.02 15.87 -10.10
CA ALA A 23 -6.15 16.07 -8.66
C ALA A 23 -6.37 17.53 -8.29
N PHE A 24 -5.60 18.44 -8.87
CA PHE A 24 -5.76 19.88 -8.66
C PHE A 24 -7.16 20.35 -9.07
N ALA A 25 -7.67 19.91 -10.22
CA ALA A 25 -9.01 20.23 -10.69
C ALA A 25 -10.10 19.66 -9.76
N LEU A 26 -10.01 18.38 -9.38
CA LEU A 26 -10.98 17.75 -8.49
C LEU A 26 -11.06 18.45 -7.13
N ILE A 27 -9.93 18.79 -6.56
CA ILE A 27 -9.86 19.48 -5.27
C ILE A 27 -10.49 20.87 -5.39
N HIS A 28 -10.23 21.64 -6.45
CA HIS A 28 -10.84 22.95 -6.64
C HIS A 28 -12.35 22.91 -6.89
N VAL A 29 -12.84 21.85 -7.54
CA VAL A 29 -14.29 21.63 -7.71
C VAL A 29 -14.96 21.30 -6.37
N SER A 30 -14.23 20.66 -5.45
CA SER A 30 -14.75 20.24 -4.15
C SER A 30 -14.92 21.37 -3.14
N GLY A 31 -14.34 22.56 -3.38
CA GLY A 31 -14.50 23.72 -2.50
C GLY A 31 -13.51 24.86 -2.77
N ASP A 32 -13.70 25.98 -2.06
CA ASP A 32 -12.81 27.13 -2.13
C ASP A 32 -11.61 26.96 -1.17
N PRO A 33 -10.35 26.96 -1.66
CA PRO A 33 -9.16 26.90 -0.80
C PRO A 33 -9.09 28.03 0.22
N MET A 34 -9.69 29.17 -0.07
CA MET A 34 -9.72 30.32 0.84
C MET A 34 -10.84 30.24 1.88
N ALA A 35 -11.77 29.27 1.78
CA ALA A 35 -12.93 29.19 2.69
C ALA A 35 -12.52 29.12 4.16
N VAL A 36 -11.47 28.37 4.49
CA VAL A 36 -10.94 28.24 5.86
C VAL A 36 -10.47 29.60 6.41
N TYR A 37 -9.81 30.38 5.57
CA TYR A 37 -9.31 31.72 5.94
C TYR A 37 -10.42 32.76 5.92
N ASN A 38 -11.32 32.70 4.93
CA ASN A 38 -12.46 33.62 4.78
C ASN A 38 -13.41 33.52 5.97
N ASN A 39 -13.63 32.31 6.49
CA ASN A 39 -14.51 32.05 7.63
C ASN A 39 -13.85 32.31 9.00
N ASN A 40 -12.56 32.66 9.05
CA ASN A 40 -11.90 32.98 10.30
C ASN A 40 -12.10 34.46 10.70
N PRO A 41 -12.89 34.75 11.74
CA PRO A 41 -13.20 36.13 12.14
C PRO A 41 -12.01 36.85 12.81
N ARG A 42 -10.96 36.09 13.20
CA ARG A 42 -9.76 36.67 13.84
C ARG A 42 -8.71 37.10 12.82
N MET A 43 -8.94 36.87 11.53
CA MET A 43 -7.97 37.15 10.48
C MET A 43 -8.34 38.47 9.79
N SER A 44 -7.40 39.42 9.73
CA SER A 44 -7.64 40.70 9.06
C SER A 44 -7.75 40.53 7.54
N PRO A 45 -8.46 41.45 6.85
CA PRO A 45 -8.54 41.44 5.38
C PRO A 45 -7.17 41.47 4.70
N GLU A 46 -6.21 42.21 5.24
CA GLU A 46 -4.85 42.31 4.73
C GLU A 46 -4.12 40.96 4.86
N ALA A 47 -4.28 40.24 5.99
CA ALA A 47 -3.71 38.92 6.19
C ALA A 47 -4.29 37.89 5.21
N LYS A 48 -5.60 37.95 4.94
CA LYS A 48 -6.27 37.10 3.93
C LYS A 48 -5.74 37.38 2.52
N ALA A 49 -5.60 38.65 2.16
CA ALA A 49 -5.03 39.06 0.88
C ALA A 49 -3.58 38.63 0.70
N ALA A 50 -2.76 38.73 1.75
CA ALA A 50 -1.38 38.27 1.75
C ALA A 50 -1.27 36.76 1.54
N ILE A 51 -2.16 35.95 2.15
CA ILE A 51 -2.24 34.52 1.94
C ILE A 51 -2.66 34.20 0.50
N ALA A 52 -3.72 34.86 0.00
CA ALA A 52 -4.19 34.67 -1.37
C ALA A 52 -3.06 34.98 -2.39
N ALA A 53 -2.34 36.07 -2.21
CA ALA A 53 -1.21 36.42 -3.06
C ALA A 53 -0.05 35.43 -2.94
N LYS A 54 0.31 34.97 -1.71
CA LYS A 54 1.37 34.02 -1.45
C LYS A 54 1.14 32.66 -2.14
N TYR A 55 -0.10 32.18 -2.12
CA TYR A 55 -0.47 30.89 -2.74
C TYR A 55 -0.98 31.05 -4.17
N GLY A 56 -1.18 32.30 -4.62
CA GLY A 56 -1.70 32.61 -5.96
C GLY A 56 -3.19 32.36 -6.11
N PHE A 57 -3.96 32.27 -5.02
CA PHE A 57 -5.41 32.04 -5.06
C PHE A 57 -6.19 33.22 -5.65
N ASP A 58 -5.55 34.38 -5.78
CA ASP A 58 -6.05 35.57 -6.47
C ASP A 58 -5.94 35.46 -8.01
N LYS A 59 -5.25 34.44 -8.51
CA LYS A 59 -4.96 34.27 -9.94
C LYS A 59 -5.93 33.29 -10.60
N PRO A 60 -6.03 33.30 -11.96
CA PRO A 60 -6.76 32.28 -12.70
C PRO A 60 -6.27 30.85 -12.37
N LEU A 61 -7.16 29.86 -12.42
CA LEU A 61 -6.90 28.46 -12.03
C LEU A 61 -5.63 27.86 -12.65
N TYR A 62 -5.39 28.11 -13.95
CA TYR A 62 -4.19 27.60 -14.60
C TYR A 62 -2.90 28.20 -14.01
N MET A 63 -2.92 29.48 -13.61
CA MET A 63 -1.81 30.13 -12.94
C MET A 63 -1.59 29.58 -11.53
N GLN A 64 -2.66 29.31 -10.79
CA GLN A 64 -2.59 28.68 -9.46
C GLN A 64 -1.89 27.34 -9.55
N TYR A 65 -2.23 26.52 -10.57
CA TYR A 65 -1.56 25.23 -10.82
C TYR A 65 -0.06 25.40 -11.06
N PHE A 66 0.36 26.32 -11.93
CA PHE A 66 1.78 26.55 -12.21
C PHE A 66 2.54 27.07 -10.99
N VAL A 67 1.95 27.98 -10.21
CA VAL A 67 2.52 28.46 -8.95
C VAL A 67 2.71 27.33 -7.97
N TRP A 68 1.69 26.48 -7.81
CA TRP A 68 1.74 25.31 -6.94
C TRP A 68 2.82 24.30 -7.41
N VAL A 69 2.84 23.93 -8.68
CA VAL A 69 3.86 23.01 -9.23
C VAL A 69 5.27 23.53 -9.02
N SER A 70 5.50 24.83 -9.28
CA SER A 70 6.84 25.42 -9.10
C SER A 70 7.33 25.34 -7.65
N ARG A 71 6.44 25.47 -6.68
CA ARG A 71 6.75 25.33 -5.25
C ARG A 71 7.02 23.88 -4.87
N VAL A 72 6.19 22.96 -5.37
CA VAL A 72 6.36 21.50 -5.14
C VAL A 72 7.71 21.02 -5.66
N ILE A 73 8.15 21.46 -6.84
CA ILE A 73 9.48 21.14 -7.40
C ILE A 73 10.61 21.65 -6.49
N GLN A 74 10.40 22.75 -5.76
CA GLN A 74 11.33 23.29 -4.78
C GLN A 74 11.24 22.60 -3.41
N GLY A 75 10.36 21.62 -3.24
CA GLY A 75 10.12 20.91 -1.98
C GLY A 75 9.19 21.63 -1.00
N ASP A 76 8.58 22.73 -1.44
CA ASP A 76 7.60 23.46 -0.64
C ASP A 76 6.17 22.98 -0.94
N PHE A 77 5.68 22.08 -0.10
CA PHE A 77 4.31 21.56 -0.14
C PHE A 77 3.30 22.46 0.59
N GLY A 78 3.77 23.57 1.19
CA GLY A 78 2.96 24.48 1.98
C GLY A 78 2.66 23.98 3.39
N TYR A 79 1.62 24.58 3.98
CA TYR A 79 1.18 24.32 5.34
C TYR A 79 -0.26 23.81 5.33
N SER A 80 -0.58 22.90 6.25
CA SER A 80 -1.95 22.46 6.50
C SER A 80 -2.83 23.64 6.88
N PHE A 81 -4.03 23.71 6.30
CA PHE A 81 -5.01 24.73 6.66
C PHE A 81 -5.65 24.50 8.01
N SER A 82 -5.70 23.24 8.47
CA SER A 82 -6.34 22.86 9.72
C SER A 82 -5.41 22.84 10.93
N THR A 83 -4.13 22.47 10.74
CA THR A 83 -3.14 22.35 11.84
C THR A 83 -2.04 23.38 11.80
N PHE A 84 -1.88 24.08 10.67
CA PHE A 84 -0.80 25.04 10.40
C PHE A 84 0.61 24.45 10.46
N GLU A 85 0.73 23.13 10.40
CA GLU A 85 2.01 22.43 10.31
C GLU A 85 2.51 22.30 8.87
N PRO A 86 3.84 22.25 8.64
CA PRO A 86 4.40 21.99 7.32
C PRO A 86 3.95 20.61 6.80
N VAL A 87 3.42 20.57 5.58
CA VAL A 87 2.93 19.33 4.95
C VAL A 87 4.05 18.28 4.81
N SER A 88 5.26 18.72 4.45
CA SER A 88 6.44 17.85 4.35
C SER A 88 6.76 17.12 5.66
N LYS A 89 6.64 17.82 6.81
CA LYS A 89 6.82 17.24 8.14
C LYS A 89 5.77 16.18 8.42
N MET A 90 4.49 16.52 8.21
CA MET A 90 3.35 15.60 8.44
C MET A 90 3.50 14.30 7.64
N ILE A 91 3.86 14.40 6.36
CA ILE A 91 4.08 13.25 5.49
C ILE A 91 5.31 12.46 5.95
N GLY A 92 6.42 13.15 6.27
CA GLY A 92 7.65 12.52 6.76
C GLY A 92 7.47 11.70 8.03
N GLU A 93 6.57 12.12 8.93
CA GLU A 93 6.23 11.38 10.16
C GLU A 93 5.30 10.17 9.90
N ARG A 94 4.42 10.25 8.90
CA ARG A 94 3.38 9.23 8.63
C ARG A 94 3.82 8.16 7.63
N LEU A 95 4.61 8.52 6.63
CA LEU A 95 5.07 7.60 5.59
C LEU A 95 5.84 6.39 6.13
N PRO A 96 6.82 6.54 7.05
CA PRO A 96 7.50 5.38 7.64
C PRO A 96 6.56 4.43 8.38
N ASN A 97 5.52 4.96 9.03
CA ASN A 97 4.56 4.14 9.77
C ASN A 97 3.71 3.28 8.81
N SER A 98 3.25 3.84 7.67
CA SER A 98 2.59 3.05 6.63
C SER A 98 3.52 1.99 6.05
N LEU A 99 4.78 2.32 5.78
CA LEU A 99 5.75 1.36 5.29
C LEU A 99 5.97 0.19 6.25
N ILE A 100 6.04 0.44 7.56
CA ILE A 100 6.14 -0.61 8.59
C ILE A 100 4.92 -1.54 8.52
N LEU A 101 3.70 -0.97 8.51
CA LEU A 101 2.47 -1.75 8.46
C LEU A 101 2.36 -2.58 7.18
N MET A 102 2.56 -1.94 6.05
CA MET A 102 2.40 -2.58 4.74
C MET A 102 3.48 -3.64 4.48
N SER A 103 4.73 -3.38 4.88
CA SER A 103 5.81 -4.36 4.78
C SER A 103 5.56 -5.58 5.67
N ALA A 104 5.07 -5.36 6.90
CA ALA A 104 4.70 -6.47 7.78
C ALA A 104 3.53 -7.29 7.21
N ALA A 105 2.49 -6.62 6.68
CA ALA A 105 1.38 -7.29 6.01
C ALA A 105 1.86 -8.09 4.79
N PHE A 106 2.74 -7.53 3.98
CA PHE A 106 3.33 -8.20 2.82
C PHE A 106 4.16 -9.42 3.22
N CYS A 107 4.97 -9.32 4.28
CA CYS A 107 5.69 -10.48 4.83
C CYS A 107 4.71 -11.58 5.28
N ILE A 108 3.64 -11.24 6.01
CA ILE A 108 2.61 -12.20 6.43
C ILE A 108 1.95 -12.83 5.19
N THR A 109 1.62 -12.02 4.17
CA THR A 109 1.07 -12.51 2.90
C THR A 109 1.94 -13.62 2.31
N LEU A 110 3.24 -13.40 2.15
CA LEU A 110 4.14 -14.38 1.56
C LEU A 110 4.35 -15.60 2.46
N LEU A 111 4.53 -15.37 3.78
CA LEU A 111 4.70 -16.44 4.77
C LEU A 111 3.49 -17.39 4.82
N VAL A 112 2.30 -16.90 4.60
CA VAL A 112 1.08 -17.71 4.56
C VAL A 112 0.85 -18.27 3.16
N ALA A 113 0.93 -17.46 2.12
CA ALA A 113 0.57 -17.85 0.78
C ALA A 113 1.48 -18.93 0.19
N ILE A 114 2.79 -18.85 0.42
CA ILE A 114 3.73 -19.79 -0.18
C ILE A 114 3.50 -21.22 0.35
N PRO A 115 3.53 -21.50 1.67
CA PRO A 115 3.33 -22.85 2.14
C PRO A 115 1.92 -23.40 1.85
N PHE A 116 0.88 -22.59 2.04
CA PHE A 116 -0.49 -23.05 1.81
C PHE A 116 -0.83 -23.20 0.32
N GLY A 117 -0.30 -22.36 -0.56
CA GLY A 117 -0.45 -22.50 -2.01
C GLY A 117 0.26 -23.74 -2.54
N ILE A 118 1.47 -24.03 -2.07
CA ILE A 118 2.21 -25.26 -2.41
C ILE A 118 1.47 -26.49 -1.90
N TYR A 119 1.05 -26.49 -0.61
CA TYR A 119 0.30 -27.60 -0.03
C TYR A 119 -0.98 -27.89 -0.80
N SER A 120 -1.77 -26.86 -1.10
CA SER A 120 -3.03 -26.95 -1.80
C SER A 120 -2.87 -27.51 -3.24
N ALA A 121 -1.77 -27.20 -3.91
CA ALA A 121 -1.47 -27.74 -5.23
C ALA A 121 -1.02 -29.21 -5.18
N ILE A 122 -0.14 -29.56 -4.23
CA ILE A 122 0.40 -30.93 -4.11
C ILE A 122 -0.66 -31.92 -3.61
N LYS A 123 -1.50 -31.48 -2.68
CA LYS A 123 -2.58 -32.26 -2.08
C LYS A 123 -3.95 -31.88 -2.63
N GLN A 124 -4.04 -31.70 -3.96
CA GLN A 124 -5.26 -31.33 -4.66
C GLN A 124 -6.43 -32.25 -4.28
N TYR A 125 -7.60 -31.64 -4.09
CA TYR A 125 -8.85 -32.30 -3.66
C TYR A 125 -8.83 -32.95 -2.28
N SER A 126 -7.75 -32.76 -1.49
CA SER A 126 -7.75 -33.20 -0.10
C SER A 126 -8.63 -32.28 0.77
N TRP A 127 -9.00 -32.75 1.95
CA TRP A 127 -9.73 -31.92 2.92
C TRP A 127 -8.98 -30.63 3.26
N GLY A 128 -7.64 -30.68 3.38
CA GLY A 128 -6.82 -29.51 3.61
C GLY A 128 -6.83 -28.52 2.44
N ASP A 129 -6.84 -29.00 1.19
CA ASP A 129 -6.99 -28.13 0.01
C ASP A 129 -8.36 -27.42 0.02
N HIS A 130 -9.45 -28.17 0.30
CA HIS A 130 -10.78 -27.58 0.40
C HIS A 130 -10.89 -26.56 1.53
N LEU A 131 -10.28 -26.83 2.69
CA LEU A 131 -10.28 -25.89 3.80
C LEU A 131 -9.50 -24.60 3.46
N ILE A 132 -8.28 -24.73 2.93
CA ILE A 132 -7.44 -23.58 2.55
C ILE A 132 -8.15 -22.75 1.49
N THR A 133 -8.68 -23.38 0.46
CA THR A 133 -9.37 -22.71 -0.63
C THR A 133 -10.65 -22.04 -0.12
N GLY A 134 -11.44 -22.71 0.72
CA GLY A 134 -12.64 -22.15 1.33
C GLY A 134 -12.34 -20.94 2.21
N LEU A 135 -11.33 -21.02 3.07
CA LEU A 135 -10.89 -19.88 3.90
C LEU A 135 -10.37 -18.72 3.05
N ALA A 136 -9.64 -19.01 1.97
CA ALA A 136 -9.18 -17.97 1.04
C ALA A 136 -10.37 -17.27 0.34
N PHE A 137 -11.40 -18.01 -0.06
CA PHE A 137 -12.62 -17.39 -0.61
C PHE A 137 -13.35 -16.53 0.42
N VAL A 138 -13.49 -17.02 1.66
CA VAL A 138 -14.12 -16.25 2.76
C VAL A 138 -13.33 -14.97 3.03
N ALA A 139 -12.00 -15.06 3.16
CA ALA A 139 -11.15 -13.89 3.40
C ALA A 139 -11.24 -12.86 2.27
N PHE A 140 -11.34 -13.31 1.02
CA PHE A 140 -11.49 -12.44 -0.14
C PHE A 140 -12.89 -11.79 -0.24
N ALA A 141 -13.94 -12.51 0.17
CA ALA A 141 -15.32 -12.02 0.08
C ALA A 141 -15.69 -11.01 1.18
N LEU A 142 -14.97 -11.04 2.31
CA LEU A 142 -15.30 -10.18 3.45
C LEU A 142 -14.61 -8.82 3.34
N PRO A 143 -15.33 -7.72 3.66
CA PRO A 143 -14.72 -6.40 3.71
C PRO A 143 -13.59 -6.35 4.76
N THR A 144 -12.43 -5.80 4.37
CA THR A 144 -11.24 -5.73 5.24
C THR A 144 -11.52 -5.02 6.57
N PHE A 145 -12.33 -3.95 6.55
CA PHE A 145 -12.70 -3.22 7.78
C PHE A 145 -13.51 -4.11 8.74
N TRP A 146 -14.40 -4.93 8.19
CA TRP A 146 -15.22 -5.84 9.00
C TRP A 146 -14.37 -6.91 9.67
N LEU A 147 -13.43 -7.51 8.93
CA LEU A 147 -12.42 -8.43 9.51
C LEU A 147 -11.57 -7.74 10.58
N GLY A 148 -11.20 -6.48 10.37
CA GLY A 148 -10.49 -5.67 11.35
C GLY A 148 -11.27 -5.49 12.65
N LEU A 149 -12.55 -5.13 12.55
CA LEU A 149 -13.43 -4.98 13.71
C LEU A 149 -13.65 -6.30 14.46
N LEU A 150 -13.83 -7.42 13.73
CA LEU A 150 -13.94 -8.75 14.33
C LEU A 150 -12.63 -9.16 15.04
N ALA A 151 -11.47 -8.87 14.44
CA ALA A 151 -10.19 -9.13 15.07
C ALA A 151 -10.01 -8.34 16.36
N ILE A 152 -10.36 -7.05 16.39
CA ILE A 152 -10.37 -6.21 17.58
C ILE A 152 -11.32 -6.80 18.62
N MET A 153 -12.55 -7.12 18.23
CA MET A 153 -13.56 -7.66 19.15
C MET A 153 -13.07 -8.97 19.81
N LEU A 154 -12.49 -9.86 19.01
CA LEU A 154 -12.02 -11.17 19.51
C LEU A 154 -10.74 -11.03 20.34
N PHE A 155 -9.66 -10.50 19.75
CA PHE A 155 -8.32 -10.55 20.33
C PHE A 155 -8.04 -9.42 21.34
N SER A 156 -8.74 -8.29 21.24
CA SER A 156 -8.55 -7.19 22.20
C SER A 156 -9.60 -7.22 23.29
N VAL A 157 -10.88 -7.42 22.95
CA VAL A 157 -11.98 -7.30 23.92
C VAL A 157 -12.28 -8.65 24.58
N LYS A 158 -12.63 -9.69 23.79
CA LYS A 158 -13.03 -11.00 24.33
C LYS A 158 -11.90 -11.71 25.06
N PHE A 159 -10.69 -11.70 24.49
CA PHE A 159 -9.52 -12.29 25.16
C PHE A 159 -9.28 -11.65 26.52
N ARG A 160 -9.37 -10.31 26.61
CA ARG A 160 -9.27 -9.62 27.90
C ARG A 160 -10.36 -10.05 28.87
N GLN A 161 -11.62 -10.18 28.41
CA GLN A 161 -12.75 -10.63 29.24
C GLN A 161 -12.55 -12.08 29.74
N TRP A 162 -11.91 -12.92 28.95
CA TRP A 162 -11.62 -14.32 29.30
C TRP A 162 -10.34 -14.50 30.11
N GLY A 163 -9.63 -13.40 30.46
CA GLY A 163 -8.35 -13.47 31.17
C GLY A 163 -7.19 -13.98 30.31
N LEU A 164 -7.36 -14.02 28.98
CA LEU A 164 -6.33 -14.42 28.03
C LEU A 164 -5.43 -13.23 27.64
N PRO A 165 -4.17 -13.50 27.19
CA PRO A 165 -3.33 -12.43 26.67
C PRO A 165 -4.02 -11.68 25.52
N SER A 166 -4.33 -10.41 25.74
CA SER A 166 -5.04 -9.57 24.76
C SER A 166 -4.05 -8.73 23.95
N LEU A 167 -4.40 -8.50 22.67
CA LEU A 167 -3.66 -7.62 21.79
C LEU A 167 -4.24 -6.20 21.83
N PRO A 168 -3.42 -5.16 21.58
CA PRO A 168 -3.90 -3.78 21.50
C PRO A 168 -4.96 -3.60 20.42
N ALA A 169 -6.01 -2.84 20.72
CA ALA A 169 -7.09 -2.58 19.76
C ALA A 169 -6.70 -1.59 18.66
N GLY A 170 -5.74 -0.70 18.92
CA GLY A 170 -5.34 0.33 17.96
C GLY A 170 -4.17 1.18 18.45
N GLY A 171 -3.77 2.14 17.62
CA GLY A 171 -2.56 2.94 17.81
C GLY A 171 -1.31 2.20 17.35
N MET A 172 -0.16 2.86 17.46
CA MET A 172 1.14 2.28 17.11
C MET A 172 1.92 1.84 18.35
N TYR A 173 1.63 2.41 19.50
CA TYR A 173 2.21 2.11 20.81
C TYR A 173 1.34 2.73 21.91
N ASP A 174 1.50 2.28 23.16
CA ASP A 174 0.89 2.92 24.32
C ASP A 174 1.69 4.19 24.69
N VAL A 175 1.00 5.32 24.74
CA VAL A 175 1.62 6.63 25.02
C VAL A 175 2.27 6.65 26.41
N SER A 176 1.73 5.90 27.39
CA SER A 176 2.27 5.80 28.73
C SER A 176 3.61 5.06 28.81
N VAL A 177 3.83 4.11 27.88
CA VAL A 177 5.08 3.31 27.79
C VAL A 177 6.09 3.92 26.84
N GLY A 178 5.60 4.62 25.81
CA GLY A 178 6.40 5.23 24.75
C GLY A 178 6.67 4.28 23.57
N LYS A 179 7.29 4.85 22.53
CA LYS A 179 7.56 4.14 21.25
C LYS A 179 8.77 3.21 21.39
N THR A 180 8.54 1.97 21.83
CA THR A 180 9.55 0.91 21.86
C THR A 180 9.30 -0.12 20.75
N PHE A 181 10.31 -0.90 20.36
CA PHE A 181 10.15 -1.97 19.35
C PHE A 181 9.05 -2.98 19.78
N GLY A 182 9.02 -3.38 21.04
CA GLY A 182 8.03 -4.32 21.56
C GLY A 182 6.59 -3.78 21.47
N GLN A 183 6.40 -2.50 21.82
CA GLN A 183 5.10 -1.83 21.70
C GLN A 183 4.63 -1.79 20.25
N VAL A 184 5.49 -1.32 19.35
CA VAL A 184 5.17 -1.26 17.92
C VAL A 184 4.85 -2.65 17.37
N ALA A 185 5.64 -3.67 17.71
CA ALA A 185 5.40 -5.04 17.28
C ALA A 185 4.05 -5.59 17.75
N GLN A 186 3.67 -5.38 19.02
CA GLN A 186 2.37 -5.82 19.56
C GLN A 186 1.19 -5.14 18.85
N HIS A 187 1.26 -3.82 18.64
CA HIS A 187 0.22 -3.05 17.96
C HIS A 187 0.11 -3.37 16.46
N LEU A 188 1.21 -3.87 15.87
CA LEU A 188 1.29 -4.24 14.46
C LEU A 188 0.61 -5.59 14.15
N ILE A 189 0.52 -6.51 15.13
CA ILE A 189 0.03 -7.89 14.91
C ILE A 189 -1.35 -7.90 14.25
N LEU A 190 -2.34 -7.23 14.83
CA LEU A 190 -3.71 -7.28 14.30
C LEU A 190 -3.84 -6.62 12.93
N PRO A 191 -3.44 -5.35 12.72
CA PRO A 191 -3.63 -4.70 11.43
C PRO A 191 -2.82 -5.39 10.31
N ALA A 192 -1.58 -5.80 10.57
CA ALA A 192 -0.77 -6.50 9.59
C ALA A 192 -1.31 -7.89 9.26
N SER A 193 -1.85 -8.63 10.27
CA SER A 193 -2.46 -9.94 10.04
C SER A 193 -3.73 -9.83 9.21
N VAL A 194 -4.61 -8.86 9.47
CA VAL A 194 -5.83 -8.66 8.70
C VAL A 194 -5.50 -8.36 7.23
N LEU A 195 -4.60 -7.40 6.97
CA LEU A 195 -4.16 -7.08 5.61
C LEU A 195 -3.46 -8.25 4.93
N GLY A 196 -2.53 -8.87 5.65
CA GLY A 196 -1.71 -9.97 5.11
C GLY A 196 -2.53 -11.21 4.78
N LEU A 197 -3.49 -11.60 5.62
CA LEU A 197 -4.34 -12.78 5.37
C LEU A 197 -5.31 -12.56 4.21
N VAL A 198 -5.89 -11.36 4.09
CA VAL A 198 -6.75 -11.02 2.94
C VAL A 198 -5.96 -11.07 1.64
N SER A 199 -4.77 -10.48 1.62
CA SER A 199 -3.89 -10.51 0.45
C SER A 199 -3.40 -11.93 0.14
N ALA A 200 -3.07 -12.73 1.15
CA ALA A 200 -2.62 -14.11 1.00
C ALA A 200 -3.61 -14.99 0.21
N ALA A 201 -4.91 -14.75 0.34
CA ALA A 201 -5.93 -15.46 -0.42
C ALA A 201 -5.73 -15.37 -1.95
N THR A 202 -5.33 -14.21 -2.45
CA THR A 202 -5.02 -14.01 -3.87
C THR A 202 -3.75 -14.77 -4.27
N TYR A 203 -2.68 -14.65 -3.49
CA TYR A 203 -1.41 -15.31 -3.74
C TYR A 203 -1.51 -16.85 -3.69
N ILE A 204 -2.28 -17.41 -2.73
CA ILE A 204 -2.55 -18.85 -2.64
C ILE A 204 -3.17 -19.36 -3.94
N ARG A 205 -4.20 -18.67 -4.44
CA ARG A 205 -4.89 -19.08 -5.68
C ARG A 205 -3.96 -19.04 -6.89
N HIS A 206 -3.18 -17.99 -7.04
CA HIS A 206 -2.23 -17.87 -8.16
C HIS A 206 -1.12 -18.92 -8.08
N LEU A 207 -0.53 -19.14 -6.91
CA LEU A 207 0.51 -20.15 -6.73
C LEU A 207 -0.03 -21.56 -6.94
N ARG A 208 -1.22 -21.86 -6.40
CA ARG A 208 -1.88 -23.16 -6.61
C ARG A 208 -2.12 -23.42 -8.10
N ALA A 209 -2.70 -22.47 -8.82
CA ALA A 209 -2.98 -22.60 -10.25
C ALA A 209 -1.70 -22.81 -11.06
N SER A 210 -0.71 -21.97 -10.86
CA SER A 210 0.59 -22.03 -11.54
C SER A 210 1.33 -23.34 -11.24
N LEU A 211 1.31 -23.82 -9.99
CA LEU A 211 1.99 -25.06 -9.63
C LEU A 211 1.30 -26.29 -10.24
N LEU A 212 -0.02 -26.31 -10.31
CA LEU A 212 -0.76 -27.38 -10.98
C LEU A 212 -0.46 -27.43 -12.48
N GLU A 213 -0.38 -26.28 -13.15
CA GLU A 213 0.01 -26.18 -14.55
C GLU A 213 1.45 -26.69 -14.77
N VAL A 214 2.39 -26.24 -13.93
CA VAL A 214 3.81 -26.61 -14.03
C VAL A 214 4.01 -28.10 -13.78
N ILE A 215 3.33 -28.72 -12.83
CA ILE A 215 3.45 -30.17 -12.54
C ILE A 215 3.05 -31.03 -13.73
N SER A 216 2.19 -30.54 -14.62
CA SER A 216 1.75 -31.26 -15.82
C SER A 216 2.71 -31.16 -17.01
N GLN A 217 3.73 -30.30 -16.94
CA GLN A 217 4.69 -30.05 -18.04
C GLN A 217 5.64 -31.22 -18.31
N ASP A 218 6.07 -31.37 -19.57
CA ASP A 218 6.88 -32.51 -20.02
C ASP A 218 8.26 -32.60 -19.33
N TYR A 219 8.88 -31.46 -18.99
CA TYR A 219 10.16 -31.49 -18.30
C TYR A 219 10.03 -32.04 -16.86
N VAL A 220 8.85 -31.87 -16.22
CA VAL A 220 8.56 -32.46 -14.90
C VAL A 220 8.33 -33.95 -15.05
N ARG A 221 7.61 -34.40 -16.10
CA ARG A 221 7.46 -35.82 -16.43
C ARG A 221 8.82 -36.48 -16.72
N THR A 222 9.68 -35.81 -17.46
CA THR A 222 11.04 -36.29 -17.75
C THR A 222 11.87 -36.44 -16.46
N ALA A 223 11.75 -35.47 -15.53
CA ALA A 223 12.44 -35.58 -14.24
C ALA A 223 11.98 -36.81 -13.41
N ARG A 224 10.67 -37.12 -13.43
CA ARG A 224 10.12 -38.33 -12.82
C ARG A 224 10.62 -39.60 -13.51
N ALA A 225 10.63 -39.63 -14.84
CA ALA A 225 11.10 -40.78 -15.63
C ALA A 225 12.59 -41.09 -15.39
N LYS A 226 13.40 -40.07 -15.03
CA LYS A 226 14.81 -40.24 -14.63
C LYS A 226 14.99 -40.77 -13.20
N GLY A 227 13.91 -41.16 -12.51
CA GLY A 227 13.96 -41.75 -11.16
C GLY A 227 14.22 -40.76 -10.03
N LEU A 228 14.05 -39.46 -10.25
CA LEU A 228 14.16 -38.49 -9.17
C LEU A 228 13.00 -38.64 -8.18
N SER A 229 13.30 -38.55 -6.88
CA SER A 229 12.27 -38.57 -5.83
C SER A 229 11.28 -37.42 -6.03
N GLU A 230 9.98 -37.65 -5.76
CA GLU A 230 8.90 -36.69 -5.94
C GLU A 230 9.20 -35.36 -5.23
N ARG A 231 9.80 -35.41 -4.04
CA ARG A 231 10.23 -34.21 -3.33
C ARG A 231 11.24 -33.39 -4.13
N LYS A 232 12.24 -34.02 -4.78
CA LYS A 232 13.22 -33.32 -5.63
C LYS A 232 12.55 -32.74 -6.88
N VAL A 233 11.64 -33.49 -7.49
CA VAL A 233 10.87 -33.04 -8.66
C VAL A 233 10.08 -31.78 -8.33
N ILE A 234 9.32 -31.80 -7.23
CA ILE A 234 8.49 -30.65 -6.84
C ILE A 234 9.34 -29.45 -6.45
N TYR A 235 10.24 -29.60 -5.48
CA TYR A 235 10.98 -28.45 -4.92
C TYR A 235 12.02 -27.87 -5.87
N ARG A 236 12.69 -28.69 -6.68
CA ARG A 236 13.77 -28.22 -7.56
C ARG A 236 13.31 -27.88 -8.98
N HIS A 237 12.29 -28.57 -9.50
CA HIS A 237 11.85 -28.42 -10.89
C HIS A 237 10.51 -27.71 -11.04
N ALA A 238 9.53 -27.97 -10.17
CA ALA A 238 8.20 -27.38 -10.30
C ALA A 238 8.08 -26.03 -9.60
N ILE A 239 8.40 -25.92 -8.30
CA ILE A 239 8.17 -24.69 -7.52
C ILE A 239 8.92 -23.51 -8.11
N LYS A 240 10.17 -23.69 -8.54
CA LYS A 240 10.95 -22.58 -9.12
C LYS A 240 10.23 -21.88 -10.26
N ASN A 241 9.60 -22.64 -11.15
CA ASN A 241 8.88 -22.10 -12.31
C ASN A 241 7.48 -21.61 -11.90
N ALA A 242 6.82 -22.31 -10.98
CA ALA A 242 5.51 -21.91 -10.46
C ALA A 242 5.54 -20.61 -9.64
N MET A 243 6.69 -20.24 -9.09
CA MET A 243 6.86 -18.96 -8.36
C MET A 243 6.93 -17.73 -9.28
N ILE A 244 7.15 -17.88 -10.59
CA ILE A 244 7.27 -16.74 -11.51
C ILE A 244 6.05 -15.81 -11.42
N PRO A 245 4.78 -16.28 -11.53
CA PRO A 245 3.62 -15.39 -11.39
C PRO A 245 3.50 -14.78 -9.99
N VAL A 246 3.94 -15.48 -8.95
CA VAL A 246 3.94 -14.95 -7.57
C VAL A 246 4.92 -13.80 -7.40
N VAL A 247 6.13 -13.94 -7.94
CA VAL A 247 7.13 -12.86 -7.97
C VAL A 247 6.60 -11.68 -8.77
N THR A 248 5.93 -11.93 -9.87
CA THR A 248 5.26 -10.92 -10.69
C THR A 248 4.27 -10.10 -9.87
N LEU A 249 3.32 -10.78 -9.19
CA LEU A 249 2.35 -10.12 -8.32
C LEU A 249 3.05 -9.33 -7.19
N ALA A 250 4.06 -9.93 -6.56
CA ALA A 250 4.82 -9.29 -5.49
C ALA A 250 5.46 -7.98 -5.97
N MET A 251 6.05 -7.96 -7.18
CA MET A 251 6.62 -6.74 -7.75
C MET A 251 5.56 -5.68 -8.06
N MET A 252 4.36 -6.08 -8.49
CA MET A 252 3.24 -5.17 -8.73
C MET A 252 2.65 -4.61 -7.45
N ASP A 253 2.78 -5.30 -6.32
CA ASP A 253 2.28 -4.86 -5.02
C ASP A 253 3.25 -3.91 -4.29
N ILE A 254 4.55 -3.90 -4.62
CA ILE A 254 5.54 -3.01 -3.99
C ILE A 254 5.13 -1.52 -4.02
N PRO A 255 4.65 -0.96 -5.14
CA PRO A 255 4.19 0.42 -5.19
C PRO A 255 3.09 0.75 -4.18
N TRP A 256 2.18 -0.20 -3.92
CA TRP A 256 1.07 -0.03 -2.98
C TRP A 256 1.53 0.09 -1.52
N LEU A 257 2.75 -0.36 -1.18
CA LEU A 257 3.31 -0.19 0.17
C LEU A 257 3.41 1.29 0.58
N PHE A 258 3.52 2.18 -0.37
CA PHE A 258 3.66 3.63 -0.13
C PHE A 258 2.30 4.35 -0.05
N ALA A 259 1.27 3.80 -0.67
CA ALA A 259 -0.07 4.40 -0.65
C ALA A 259 -0.73 4.32 0.73
N GLY A 260 -0.33 3.33 1.56
CA GLY A 260 -0.95 3.03 2.84
C GLY A 260 -2.28 2.27 2.68
N ALA A 261 -2.77 1.76 3.80
CA ALA A 261 -4.04 1.03 3.88
C ALA A 261 -5.09 1.89 4.57
N LEU A 262 -5.67 2.86 3.86
CA LEU A 262 -6.56 3.89 4.41
C LEU A 262 -7.57 3.33 5.42
N ILE A 263 -8.36 2.34 5.00
CA ILE A 263 -9.43 1.78 5.83
C ILE A 263 -8.85 1.06 7.06
N THR A 264 -7.80 0.26 6.89
CA THR A 264 -7.18 -0.48 7.99
C THR A 264 -6.48 0.45 8.96
N GLU A 265 -5.76 1.45 8.46
CA GLU A 265 -5.11 2.47 9.30
C GLU A 265 -6.14 3.25 10.11
N GLN A 266 -7.32 3.52 9.54
CA GLN A 266 -8.41 4.18 10.26
C GLN A 266 -9.03 3.29 11.33
N VAL A 267 -9.35 2.02 10.99
CA VAL A 267 -9.96 1.06 11.93
C VAL A 267 -9.06 0.78 13.13
N PHE A 268 -7.76 0.59 12.88
CA PHE A 268 -6.78 0.32 13.95
C PHE A 268 -6.13 1.59 14.51
N ALA A 269 -6.61 2.78 14.15
CA ALA A 269 -6.02 4.06 14.57
C ALA A 269 -4.49 4.11 14.33
N TRP A 270 -3.98 3.40 13.31
CA TRP A 270 -2.57 3.38 12.96
C TRP A 270 -2.17 4.72 12.32
N PRO A 271 -1.12 5.40 12.82
CA PRO A 271 -0.79 6.76 12.37
C PRO A 271 0.00 6.74 11.04
N GLY A 272 -0.63 6.32 9.96
CA GLY A 272 -0.04 6.21 8.63
C GLY A 272 -0.57 7.25 7.63
N MET A 273 -0.19 7.05 6.34
CA MET A 273 -0.53 7.94 5.22
C MET A 273 -2.01 7.90 4.86
N GLY A 274 -2.63 6.72 4.86
CA GLY A 274 -4.05 6.57 4.57
C GLY A 274 -4.91 7.26 5.62
N ARG A 275 -4.54 7.15 6.90
CA ARG A 275 -5.21 7.88 7.98
C ARG A 275 -5.00 9.38 7.86
N LEU A 276 -3.78 9.84 7.56
CA LEU A 276 -3.50 11.25 7.29
C LEU A 276 -4.37 11.78 6.16
N PHE A 277 -4.47 11.03 5.05
CA PHE A 277 -5.35 11.40 3.94
C PHE A 277 -6.80 11.56 4.39
N TRP A 278 -7.35 10.60 5.14
CA TRP A 278 -8.73 10.65 5.62
C TRP A 278 -8.99 11.84 6.55
N GLU A 279 -8.12 12.05 7.55
CA GLU A 279 -8.24 13.13 8.54
C GLU A 279 -8.29 14.51 7.86
N HIS A 280 -7.57 14.70 6.76
CA HIS A 280 -7.51 15.95 6.01
C HIS A 280 -8.51 16.04 4.85
N ALA A 281 -8.95 14.91 4.30
CA ALA A 281 -10.01 14.88 3.29
C ALA A 281 -11.34 15.38 3.85
N VAL A 282 -11.71 14.93 5.04
CA VAL A 282 -12.95 15.38 5.74
C VAL A 282 -12.91 16.88 6.04
N LYS A 283 -11.72 17.45 6.27
CA LYS A 283 -11.51 18.88 6.54
C LYS A 283 -11.30 19.72 5.28
N VAL A 284 -11.26 19.09 4.11
CA VAL A 284 -10.95 19.72 2.83
C VAL A 284 -9.62 20.50 2.87
N ASP A 285 -8.59 19.88 3.50
CA ASP A 285 -7.27 20.48 3.68
C ASP A 285 -6.40 20.26 2.43
N TYR A 286 -6.55 21.12 1.45
CA TYR A 286 -5.94 21.02 0.12
C TYR A 286 -4.42 20.81 0.12
N PRO A 287 -3.60 21.60 0.85
CA PRO A 287 -2.15 21.43 0.80
C PRO A 287 -1.72 20.02 1.21
N VAL A 288 -2.35 19.46 2.25
CA VAL A 288 -2.04 18.11 2.74
C VAL A 288 -2.45 17.05 1.72
N LEU A 289 -3.67 17.16 1.17
CA LEU A 289 -4.17 16.20 0.16
C LEU A 289 -3.32 16.21 -1.10
N MET A 290 -2.98 17.40 -1.60
CA MET A 290 -2.12 17.55 -2.77
C MET A 290 -0.70 17.06 -2.50
N GLY A 291 -0.14 17.35 -1.33
CA GLY A 291 1.19 16.87 -0.92
C GLY A 291 1.24 15.34 -0.85
N ILE A 292 0.26 14.71 -0.21
CA ILE A 292 0.14 13.24 -0.15
C ILE A 292 0.06 12.67 -1.57
N LEU A 293 -0.80 13.21 -2.41
CA LEU A 293 -1.02 12.71 -3.76
C LEU A 293 0.25 12.78 -4.60
N VAL A 294 0.96 13.90 -4.60
CA VAL A 294 2.21 14.05 -5.36
C VAL A 294 3.28 13.10 -4.86
N ILE A 295 3.49 13.03 -3.54
CA ILE A 295 4.53 12.16 -2.96
C ILE A 295 4.21 10.69 -3.23
N VAL A 296 2.99 10.25 -2.95
CA VAL A 296 2.57 8.85 -3.19
C VAL A 296 2.66 8.51 -4.68
N SER A 297 2.12 9.36 -5.58
CA SER A 297 2.20 9.12 -7.02
C SER A 297 3.64 9.04 -7.52
N SER A 298 4.52 9.93 -7.03
CA SER A 298 5.94 9.92 -7.40
C SER A 298 6.63 8.64 -6.92
N LEU A 299 6.37 8.20 -5.70
CA LEU A 299 6.90 6.96 -5.15
C LEU A 299 6.38 5.73 -5.90
N VAL A 300 5.07 5.69 -6.21
CA VAL A 300 4.46 4.61 -7.01
C VAL A 300 5.10 4.53 -8.40
N VAL A 301 5.28 5.66 -9.08
CA VAL A 301 5.94 5.71 -10.39
C VAL A 301 7.40 5.25 -10.30
N LEU A 302 8.13 5.68 -9.28
CA LEU A 302 9.51 5.25 -9.06
C LEU A 302 9.60 3.75 -8.79
N CYS A 303 8.71 3.21 -7.95
CA CYS A 303 8.68 1.79 -7.64
C CYS A 303 8.28 0.93 -8.85
N ASN A 304 7.33 1.40 -9.68
CA ASN A 304 6.99 0.74 -10.93
C ASN A 304 8.20 0.70 -11.88
N LEU A 305 8.94 1.79 -11.98
CA LEU A 305 10.17 1.83 -12.78
C LEU A 305 11.21 0.82 -12.24
N LEU A 306 11.40 0.76 -10.93
CA LEU A 306 12.31 -0.22 -10.31
C LEU A 306 11.83 -1.65 -10.53
N ALA A 307 10.53 -1.92 -10.43
CA ALA A 307 9.93 -3.21 -10.73
C ALA A 307 10.16 -3.60 -12.20
N ASP A 308 9.95 -2.70 -13.15
CA ASP A 308 10.20 -2.92 -14.56
C ASP A 308 11.68 -3.26 -14.85
N ILE A 309 12.62 -2.58 -14.16
CA ILE A 309 14.06 -2.85 -14.28
C ILE A 309 14.39 -4.23 -13.71
N LEU A 310 13.86 -4.58 -12.55
CA LEU A 310 14.05 -5.89 -11.92
C LEU A 310 13.49 -7.01 -12.81
N TYR A 311 12.32 -6.80 -13.38
CA TYR A 311 11.74 -7.72 -14.38
C TYR A 311 12.67 -7.97 -15.54
N ALA A 312 13.19 -6.91 -16.11
CA ALA A 312 14.10 -6.98 -17.22
C ALA A 312 15.42 -7.73 -16.93
N VAL A 313 15.85 -7.69 -15.66
CA VAL A 313 17.03 -8.43 -15.18
C VAL A 313 16.72 -9.89 -14.90
N LEU A 314 15.53 -10.19 -14.36
CA LEU A 314 15.13 -11.53 -13.93
C LEU A 314 14.64 -12.41 -15.09
N ASP A 315 14.00 -11.83 -16.09
CA ASP A 315 13.52 -12.56 -17.27
C ASP A 315 14.20 -12.09 -18.58
N PRO A 316 15.29 -12.74 -18.98
CA PRO A 316 16.00 -12.39 -20.23
C PRO A 316 15.19 -12.67 -21.50
N ARG A 317 14.00 -13.27 -21.41
CA ARG A 317 13.08 -13.51 -22.54
C ARG A 317 12.32 -12.25 -22.95
N ILE A 318 12.26 -11.25 -22.06
CA ILE A 318 11.67 -9.94 -22.38
C ILE A 318 12.65 -9.20 -23.29
N ARG A 319 12.49 -9.38 -24.61
CA ARG A 319 13.21 -8.59 -25.60
C ARG A 319 12.63 -7.19 -25.64
N PHE A 320 13.47 -6.23 -25.31
CA PHE A 320 13.16 -4.80 -25.40
C PHE A 320 12.99 -4.42 -26.88
N GLY A 321 11.75 -4.35 -27.36
CA GLY A 321 11.39 -3.77 -28.63
C GLY A 321 11.46 -2.24 -28.60
#